data_aa3acfd9e4a16e421e0e4de1c82a7f4d
#
_entry.id   aa3acfd9e4a16e421e0e4de1c82a7f4d
#
_cell.length_a   1.000
_cell.length_b   1.000
_cell.length_c   1.000
_cell.angle_alpha   90.00
_cell.angle_beta   90.00
_cell.angle_gamma   90.00
#
_symmetry.space_group_name_H-M   'P 1'
#
loop_
_entity.id
_entity.type
_entity.pdbx_description
1 polymer ?
#
loop_
_entity_poly.entity_id
_entity_poly.type
_entity_poly.pdbx_seq_one_letter_code
_entity_poly.pdbx_strand_id
1 'polypeptide(L)'
;HSLGGLVALTGAVFVPDLVRAVIAAPLPDPTLLLADPQAPLAAPRRRPWRRQLHRTLVTLLCRLLPLELLVPLLAHSPLLDLGIQAAYRNPVIGDDELHRLIARPARRGGAVRALRAMSIAMALRPHAATAASLLRRIRQPLLLVWGRDDRLVPLDVAQQCRKFHHGHSLEVIEGAGHCPHDETPEAFHRAVLPWLAQLRSLDDRSHGLP
;
A
#
# COMPACT_ATOMS: atom_id res chain seq x y z
N HIS A 1 -1.64 -1.38 -5.72
CA HIS A 1 -0.41 -0.58 -5.57
C HIS A 1 -0.46 0.26 -4.30
N SER A 2 0.67 0.37 -3.59
CA SER A 2 0.87 1.23 -2.43
C SER A 2 -0.26 1.07 -1.38
N LEU A 3 -0.96 2.12 -0.96
CA LEU A 3 -2.09 2.05 -0.03
C LEU A 3 -3.16 1.03 -0.48
N GLY A 4 -3.37 0.86 -1.79
CA GLY A 4 -4.25 -0.17 -2.35
C GLY A 4 -3.82 -1.60 -1.98
N GLY A 5 -2.52 -1.85 -1.79
CA GLY A 5 -2.01 -3.13 -1.30
C GLY A 5 -2.49 -3.43 0.13
N LEU A 6 -2.53 -2.44 1.02
CA LEU A 6 -3.11 -2.60 2.36
C LEU A 6 -4.62 -2.85 2.32
N VAL A 7 -5.33 -2.20 1.39
CA VAL A 7 -6.77 -2.45 1.18
C VAL A 7 -7.00 -3.87 0.71
N ALA A 8 -6.22 -4.36 -0.25
CA ALA A 8 -6.30 -5.74 -0.76
C ALA A 8 -6.01 -6.77 0.36
N LEU A 9 -4.96 -6.57 1.16
CA LEU A 9 -4.67 -7.42 2.33
C LEU A 9 -5.81 -7.40 3.35
N THR A 10 -6.40 -6.23 3.58
CA THR A 10 -7.54 -6.09 4.49
C THR A 10 -8.73 -6.90 3.96
N GLY A 11 -9.04 -6.79 2.66
CA GLY A 11 -10.07 -7.59 2.01
C GLY A 11 -9.81 -9.09 2.17
N ALA A 12 -8.59 -9.55 1.88
CA ALA A 12 -8.23 -10.96 2.00
C ALA A 12 -8.41 -11.53 3.42
N VAL A 13 -8.13 -10.72 4.45
CA VAL A 13 -8.23 -11.17 5.85
C VAL A 13 -9.64 -11.09 6.40
N PHE A 14 -10.43 -10.08 6.03
CA PHE A 14 -11.75 -9.84 6.64
C PHE A 14 -12.91 -10.35 5.77
N VAL A 15 -12.69 -10.56 4.47
CA VAL A 15 -13.68 -11.11 3.53
C VAL A 15 -13.01 -12.20 2.67
N PRO A 16 -12.49 -13.26 3.29
CA PRO A 16 -11.61 -14.24 2.64
C PRO A 16 -12.26 -14.94 1.43
N ASP A 17 -13.57 -15.15 1.47
CA ASP A 17 -14.31 -15.84 0.41
C ASP A 17 -14.38 -15.07 -0.91
N LEU A 18 -14.13 -13.75 -0.86
CA LEU A 18 -14.13 -12.88 -2.06
C LEU A 18 -12.72 -12.72 -2.66
N VAL A 19 -11.68 -13.19 -1.98
CA VAL A 19 -10.30 -12.94 -2.40
C VAL A 19 -9.56 -14.26 -2.55
N ARG A 20 -9.20 -14.62 -3.78
CA ARG A 20 -8.46 -15.85 -4.07
C ARG A 20 -6.96 -15.71 -3.85
N ALA A 21 -6.40 -14.56 -4.16
CA ALA A 21 -4.98 -14.25 -4.03
C ALA A 21 -4.76 -12.74 -3.97
N VAL A 22 -3.61 -12.30 -3.49
CA VAL A 22 -3.23 -10.88 -3.41
C VAL A 22 -1.90 -10.66 -4.10
N ILE A 23 -1.85 -9.64 -4.96
CA ILE A 23 -0.62 -9.06 -5.47
C ILE A 23 -0.53 -7.63 -4.94
N ALA A 24 0.53 -7.30 -4.23
CA ALA A 24 0.73 -5.97 -3.67
C ALA A 24 2.12 -5.40 -4.02
N ALA A 25 2.15 -4.15 -4.46
CA ALA A 25 3.37 -3.48 -4.92
C ALA A 25 3.37 -2.00 -4.51
N PRO A 26 4.23 -1.54 -3.63
CA PRO A 26 4.69 -2.11 -2.36
C PRO A 26 3.67 -1.93 -1.22
N LEU A 27 4.01 -2.26 0.03
CA LEU A 27 3.15 -2.07 1.21
C LEU A 27 3.65 -0.90 2.07
N PRO A 28 3.01 0.28 2.04
CA PRO A 28 3.47 1.46 2.77
C PRO A 28 2.95 1.46 4.22
N ASP A 29 3.49 0.60 5.07
CA ASP A 29 3.08 0.56 6.48
C ASP A 29 4.28 0.64 7.42
N PRO A 30 4.50 1.77 8.10
CA PRO A 30 5.60 1.94 9.04
C PRO A 30 5.51 0.99 10.24
N THR A 31 4.36 0.40 10.52
CA THR A 31 4.23 -0.58 11.61
C THR A 31 5.06 -1.84 11.37
N LEU A 32 5.41 -2.15 10.12
CA LEU A 32 6.29 -3.27 9.78
C LEU A 32 7.69 -3.11 10.35
N LEU A 33 8.19 -1.87 10.46
CA LEU A 33 9.52 -1.59 11.00
C LEU A 33 9.56 -1.61 12.53
N LEU A 34 8.42 -1.32 13.17
CA LEU A 34 8.31 -1.14 14.62
C LEU A 34 7.66 -2.33 15.34
N ALA A 35 7.00 -3.22 14.60
CA ALA A 35 6.28 -4.34 15.20
C ALA A 35 7.24 -5.51 15.49
N ASP A 36 7.07 -6.11 16.65
CA ASP A 36 7.69 -7.38 16.99
C ASP A 36 6.89 -8.53 16.35
N PRO A 37 7.53 -9.36 15.48
CA PRO A 37 6.88 -10.52 14.88
C PRO A 37 6.35 -11.53 15.89
N GLN A 38 6.95 -11.59 17.08
CA GLN A 38 6.55 -12.52 18.15
C GLN A 38 5.52 -11.93 19.11
N ALA A 39 5.26 -10.62 19.04
CA ALA A 39 4.27 -9.99 19.90
C ALA A 39 2.87 -10.59 19.70
N PRO A 40 2.04 -10.67 20.75
CA PRO A 40 0.66 -11.10 20.62
C PRO A 40 -0.11 -10.30 19.57
N LEU A 41 -0.99 -10.97 18.80
CA LEU A 41 -1.88 -10.31 17.83
C LEU A 41 -2.89 -9.35 18.50
N ALA A 42 -3.06 -9.47 19.81
CA ALA A 42 -3.95 -8.61 20.57
C ALA A 42 -3.46 -7.16 20.56
N ALA A 43 -4.40 -6.24 20.33
CA ALA A 43 -4.08 -4.81 20.43
C ALA A 43 -3.61 -4.46 21.85
N PRO A 44 -2.60 -3.59 21.98
CA PRO A 44 -2.15 -3.14 23.30
C PRO A 44 -3.34 -2.54 24.10
N ARG A 45 -3.48 -2.98 25.34
CA ARG A 45 -4.54 -2.48 26.25
C ARG A 45 -4.24 -1.04 26.64
N ARG A 46 -4.66 -0.08 25.82
CA ARG A 46 -4.65 1.33 26.21
C ARG A 46 -5.90 1.68 26.99
N ARG A 47 -5.78 2.51 28.02
CA ARG A 47 -6.92 3.05 28.78
C ARG A 47 -7.92 3.71 27.82
N PRO A 48 -9.25 3.48 27.96
CA PRO A 48 -10.26 3.97 27.00
C PRO A 48 -10.19 5.46 26.73
N TRP A 49 -9.98 6.28 27.79
CA TRP A 49 -9.89 7.73 27.66
C TRP A 49 -8.69 8.19 26.82
N ARG A 50 -7.52 7.50 26.93
CA ARG A 50 -6.33 7.81 26.11
C ARG A 50 -6.58 7.50 24.63
N ARG A 51 -7.31 6.43 24.33
CA ARG A 51 -7.72 6.12 22.94
C ARG A 51 -8.66 7.19 22.41
N GLN A 52 -9.64 7.62 23.20
CA GLN A 52 -10.59 8.65 22.82
C GLN A 52 -9.89 9.98 22.60
N LEU A 53 -9.04 10.41 23.52
CA LEU A 53 -8.25 11.65 23.39
C LEU A 53 -7.39 11.63 22.14
N HIS A 54 -6.65 10.54 21.89
CA HIS A 54 -5.84 10.38 20.68
C HIS A 54 -6.71 10.50 19.41
N ARG A 55 -7.84 9.81 19.35
CA ARG A 55 -8.78 9.90 18.21
C ARG A 55 -9.28 11.32 18.00
N THR A 56 -9.69 11.98 19.06
CA THR A 56 -10.15 13.39 18.97
C THR A 56 -9.05 14.31 18.47
N LEU A 57 -7.84 14.21 19.04
CA LEU A 57 -6.71 15.05 18.63
C LEU A 57 -6.31 14.81 17.16
N VAL A 58 -6.19 13.55 16.72
CA VAL A 58 -5.88 13.24 15.32
C VAL A 58 -6.97 13.74 14.39
N THR A 59 -8.23 13.52 14.73
CA THR A 59 -9.35 13.99 13.90
C THR A 59 -9.37 15.50 13.82
N LEU A 60 -9.16 16.20 14.94
CA LEU A 60 -9.10 17.65 15.00
C LEU A 60 -7.93 18.18 14.16
N LEU A 61 -6.73 17.62 14.32
CA LEU A 61 -5.56 17.99 13.54
C LEU A 61 -5.80 17.84 12.04
N CYS A 62 -6.32 16.68 11.60
CA CYS A 62 -6.64 16.46 10.19
C CYS A 62 -7.75 17.37 9.66
N ARG A 63 -8.68 17.84 10.52
CA ARG A 63 -9.72 18.78 10.13
C ARG A 63 -9.23 20.22 10.07
N LEU A 64 -8.26 20.59 10.90
CA LEU A 64 -7.67 21.93 10.92
C LEU A 64 -6.67 22.14 9.77
N LEU A 65 -6.16 21.08 9.15
CA LEU A 65 -5.33 21.24 7.96
C LEU A 65 -6.13 21.88 6.83
N PRO A 66 -5.69 23.03 6.27
CA PRO A 66 -6.40 23.76 5.22
C PRO A 66 -6.22 23.06 3.86
N LEU A 67 -6.67 21.81 3.75
CA LEU A 67 -6.50 21.00 2.56
C LEU A 67 -7.21 21.58 1.34
N GLU A 68 -8.28 22.32 1.56
CA GLU A 68 -9.02 23.05 0.52
C GLU A 68 -8.13 24.07 -0.21
N LEU A 69 -7.16 24.63 0.47
CA LEU A 69 -6.17 25.57 -0.08
C LEU A 69 -4.91 24.85 -0.55
N LEU A 70 -4.42 23.90 0.26
CA LEU A 70 -3.15 23.20 0.01
C LEU A 70 -3.23 22.27 -1.20
N VAL A 71 -4.32 21.50 -1.37
CA VAL A 71 -4.42 20.52 -2.46
C VAL A 71 -4.42 21.20 -3.83
N PRO A 72 -5.22 22.24 -4.12
CA PRO A 72 -5.13 22.95 -5.39
C PRO A 72 -3.77 23.62 -5.60
N LEU A 73 -3.21 24.24 -4.55
CA LEU A 73 -1.90 24.89 -4.62
C LEU A 73 -0.79 23.91 -4.99
N LEU A 74 -0.73 22.75 -4.32
CA LEU A 74 0.25 21.72 -4.61
C LEU A 74 0.04 21.07 -5.98
N ALA A 75 -1.22 20.84 -6.37
CA ALA A 75 -1.55 20.22 -7.67
C ALA A 75 -1.16 21.07 -8.88
N HIS A 76 -0.84 22.35 -8.69
CA HIS A 76 -0.40 23.27 -9.73
C HIS A 76 1.03 23.81 -9.48
N SER A 77 1.75 23.24 -8.54
CA SER A 77 3.09 23.69 -8.17
C SER A 77 4.17 22.71 -8.65
N PRO A 78 5.41 23.18 -8.87
CA PRO A 78 6.57 22.32 -9.15
C PRO A 78 6.84 21.27 -8.04
N LEU A 79 6.27 21.45 -6.84
CA LEU A 79 6.38 20.49 -5.74
C LEU A 79 5.65 19.17 -6.07
N LEU A 80 4.62 19.20 -6.93
CA LEU A 80 3.99 17.99 -7.40
C LEU A 80 4.97 17.17 -8.25
N ASP A 81 5.71 17.79 -9.16
CA ASP A 81 6.70 17.12 -10.01
C ASP A 81 7.81 16.49 -9.16
N LEU A 82 8.27 17.18 -8.12
CA LEU A 82 9.23 16.62 -7.17
C LEU A 82 8.65 15.43 -6.41
N GLY A 83 7.37 15.51 -6.01
CA GLY A 83 6.67 14.40 -5.35
C GLY A 83 6.51 13.20 -6.27
N ILE A 84 6.15 13.42 -7.54
CA ILE A 84 6.07 12.37 -8.57
C ILE A 84 7.46 11.77 -8.78
N GLN A 85 8.49 12.62 -9.01
CA GLN A 85 9.85 12.16 -9.22
C GLN A 85 10.39 11.33 -8.04
N ALA A 86 9.97 11.60 -6.81
CA ALA A 86 10.37 10.81 -5.65
C ALA A 86 9.81 9.36 -5.70
N ALA A 87 8.68 9.16 -6.38
CA ALA A 87 8.09 7.83 -6.58
C ALA A 87 8.74 7.05 -7.72
N TYR A 88 9.39 7.74 -8.67
CA TYR A 88 9.99 7.13 -9.85
C TYR A 88 11.52 7.12 -9.73
N ARG A 89 12.14 6.03 -10.20
CA ARG A 89 13.59 5.96 -10.33
C ARG A 89 14.07 6.77 -11.51
N ASN A 90 13.41 6.59 -12.66
CA ASN A 90 13.76 7.27 -13.90
C ASN A 90 13.26 8.72 -13.87
N PRO A 91 13.92 9.64 -14.60
CA PRO A 91 13.47 11.01 -14.71
C PRO A 91 12.08 11.08 -15.36
N VAL A 92 11.12 11.70 -14.66
CA VAL A 92 9.75 11.95 -15.12
C VAL A 92 9.37 13.42 -15.06
N ILE A 93 10.32 14.27 -14.64
CA ILE A 93 10.15 15.75 -14.68
C ILE A 93 10.03 16.16 -16.15
N GLY A 94 8.94 16.88 -16.46
CA GLY A 94 8.62 17.30 -17.83
C GLY A 94 7.71 16.33 -18.59
N ASP A 95 7.27 15.23 -17.95
CA ASP A 95 6.18 14.41 -18.47
C ASP A 95 4.82 15.03 -18.14
N ASP A 96 4.36 15.91 -19.02
CA ASP A 96 3.09 16.63 -18.86
C ASP A 96 1.87 15.71 -18.84
N GLU A 97 1.96 14.54 -19.47
CA GLU A 97 0.86 13.58 -19.47
C GLU A 97 0.74 12.88 -18.12
N LEU A 98 1.84 12.37 -17.60
CA LEU A 98 1.91 11.78 -16.27
C LEU A 98 1.46 12.77 -15.20
N HIS A 99 1.96 14.03 -15.27
CA HIS A 99 1.56 15.10 -14.37
C HIS A 99 0.03 15.31 -14.40
N ARG A 100 -0.55 15.43 -15.60
CA ARG A 100 -2.02 15.61 -15.76
C ARG A 100 -2.81 14.43 -15.21
N LEU A 101 -2.36 13.21 -15.43
CA LEU A 101 -3.02 12.00 -14.95
C LEU A 101 -3.03 11.94 -13.41
N ILE A 102 -1.89 12.23 -12.77
CA ILE A 102 -1.75 12.23 -11.31
C ILE A 102 -2.50 13.41 -10.66
N ALA A 103 -2.48 14.60 -11.28
CA ALA A 103 -3.19 15.77 -10.77
C ALA A 103 -4.71 15.71 -10.99
N ARG A 104 -5.20 14.92 -11.95
CA ARG A 104 -6.63 14.84 -12.32
C ARG A 104 -7.56 14.49 -11.14
N PRO A 105 -7.25 13.52 -10.26
CA PRO A 105 -8.08 13.24 -9.09
C PRO A 105 -8.20 14.43 -8.14
N ALA A 106 -7.14 15.22 -7.97
CA ALA A 106 -7.14 16.39 -7.08
C ALA A 106 -8.09 17.52 -7.55
N ARG A 107 -8.44 17.53 -8.85
CA ARG A 107 -9.37 18.52 -9.45
C ARG A 107 -10.84 18.12 -9.33
N ARG A 108 -11.15 16.91 -8.83
CA ARG A 108 -12.54 16.47 -8.70
C ARG A 108 -13.20 17.08 -7.46
N GLY A 109 -14.48 17.42 -7.58
CA GLY A 109 -15.30 17.78 -6.43
C GLY A 109 -15.29 16.64 -5.40
N GLY A 110 -14.87 16.96 -4.17
CA GLY A 110 -14.73 15.96 -3.10
C GLY A 110 -13.32 15.38 -2.91
N ALA A 111 -12.33 15.72 -3.75
CA ALA A 111 -10.94 15.26 -3.61
C ALA A 111 -10.37 15.55 -2.22
N VAL A 112 -10.54 16.78 -1.73
CA VAL A 112 -10.09 17.21 -0.40
C VAL A 112 -10.77 16.41 0.70
N ARG A 113 -12.07 16.18 0.58
CA ARG A 113 -12.85 15.37 1.53
C ARG A 113 -12.36 13.91 1.57
N ALA A 114 -12.10 13.32 0.39
CA ALA A 114 -11.55 11.97 0.28
C ALA A 114 -10.15 11.89 0.89
N LEU A 115 -9.25 12.84 0.57
CA LEU A 115 -7.90 12.88 1.12
C LEU A 115 -7.92 13.02 2.65
N ARG A 116 -8.77 13.90 3.20
CA ARG A 116 -8.95 14.07 4.64
C ARG A 116 -9.46 12.79 5.30
N ALA A 117 -10.45 12.12 4.70
CA ALA A 117 -10.96 10.85 5.20
C ALA A 117 -9.89 9.76 5.19
N MET A 118 -9.09 9.66 4.12
CA MET A 118 -7.96 8.72 4.02
C MET A 118 -6.90 9.01 5.09
N SER A 119 -6.54 10.27 5.30
CA SER A 119 -5.55 10.67 6.33
C SER A 119 -6.01 10.27 7.73
N ILE A 120 -7.28 10.53 8.07
CA ILE A 120 -7.86 10.12 9.35
C ILE A 120 -7.89 8.59 9.47
N ALA A 121 -8.35 7.89 8.43
CA ALA A 121 -8.43 6.44 8.43
C ALA A 121 -7.06 5.77 8.60
N MET A 122 -6.02 6.31 7.94
CA MET A 122 -4.65 5.81 8.09
C MET A 122 -4.09 6.08 9.48
N ALA A 123 -4.28 7.28 10.02
CA ALA A 123 -3.77 7.66 11.35
C ALA A 123 -4.49 6.93 12.50
N LEU A 124 -5.78 6.63 12.33
CA LEU A 124 -6.62 5.95 13.32
C LEU A 124 -6.87 4.47 13.00
N ARG A 125 -6.12 3.90 12.07
CA ARG A 125 -6.26 2.52 11.64
C ARG A 125 -6.23 1.56 12.84
N PRO A 126 -7.19 0.61 12.93
CA PRO A 126 -7.18 -0.41 13.96
C PRO A 126 -5.91 -1.25 13.91
N HIS A 127 -5.41 -1.70 15.06
CA HIS A 127 -4.25 -2.59 15.13
C HIS A 127 -4.43 -3.85 14.26
N ALA A 128 -5.65 -4.40 14.24
CA ALA A 128 -5.98 -5.57 13.41
C ALA A 128 -5.87 -5.32 11.89
N ALA A 129 -5.85 -4.07 11.45
CA ALA A 129 -5.71 -3.66 10.05
C ALA A 129 -4.30 -3.11 9.71
N THR A 130 -3.32 -3.23 10.61
CA THR A 130 -1.91 -2.94 10.29
C THR A 130 -1.33 -4.03 9.40
N ALA A 131 -0.36 -3.71 8.55
CA ALA A 131 0.28 -4.70 7.67
C ALA A 131 0.87 -5.87 8.46
N ALA A 132 1.53 -5.61 9.58
CA ALA A 132 2.05 -6.65 10.46
C ALA A 132 0.96 -7.62 10.95
N SER A 133 -0.20 -7.10 11.35
CA SER A 133 -1.34 -7.93 11.79
C SER A 133 -2.00 -8.67 10.62
N LEU A 134 -2.13 -8.03 9.47
CA LEU A 134 -2.74 -8.61 8.27
C LEU A 134 -1.86 -9.73 7.70
N LEU A 135 -0.56 -9.52 7.57
CA LEU A 135 0.39 -10.51 7.08
C LEU A 135 0.40 -11.79 7.94
N ARG A 136 0.25 -11.68 9.26
CA ARG A 136 0.17 -12.85 10.16
C ARG A 136 -1.15 -13.61 10.08
N ARG A 137 -2.16 -13.05 9.43
CA ARG A 137 -3.53 -13.59 9.36
C ARG A 137 -3.96 -14.01 7.96
N ILE A 138 -3.30 -13.49 6.92
CA ILE A 138 -3.63 -13.84 5.55
C ILE A 138 -3.39 -15.33 5.32
N ARG A 139 -4.32 -15.98 4.63
CA ARG A 139 -4.26 -17.40 4.24
C ARG A 139 -4.15 -17.59 2.74
N GLN A 140 -4.57 -16.58 1.99
CA GLN A 140 -4.52 -16.59 0.54
C GLN A 140 -3.07 -16.46 0.06
N PRO A 141 -2.75 -17.02 -1.12
CA PRO A 141 -1.48 -16.77 -1.79
C PRO A 141 -1.20 -15.28 -1.91
N LEU A 142 0.02 -14.88 -1.57
CA LEU A 142 0.46 -13.49 -1.58
C LEU A 142 1.73 -13.34 -2.40
N LEU A 143 1.69 -12.47 -3.39
CA LEU A 143 2.87 -11.98 -4.11
C LEU A 143 3.12 -10.52 -3.74
N LEU A 144 4.30 -10.25 -3.22
CA LEU A 144 4.81 -8.89 -3.05
C LEU A 144 5.73 -8.56 -4.21
N VAL A 145 5.52 -7.42 -4.85
CA VAL A 145 6.38 -6.91 -5.91
C VAL A 145 6.99 -5.60 -5.44
N TRP A 146 8.29 -5.43 -5.63
CA TRP A 146 9.00 -4.26 -5.13
C TRP A 146 10.00 -3.74 -6.14
N GLY A 147 10.02 -2.43 -6.39
CA GLY A 147 11.12 -1.81 -7.10
C GLY A 147 12.35 -1.73 -6.21
N ARG A 148 13.53 -2.10 -6.73
CA ARG A 148 14.77 -2.06 -5.94
C ARG A 148 15.11 -0.65 -5.45
N ASP A 149 14.82 0.33 -6.28
CA ASP A 149 15.18 1.74 -6.05
C ASP A 149 14.01 2.56 -5.46
N ASP A 150 13.04 1.89 -4.82
CA ASP A 150 11.91 2.57 -4.17
C ASP A 150 12.42 3.45 -3.01
N ARG A 151 12.28 4.77 -3.20
CA ARG A 151 12.70 5.80 -2.23
C ARG A 151 11.59 6.14 -1.23
N LEU A 152 10.34 5.80 -1.54
CA LEU A 152 9.19 6.08 -0.67
C LEU A 152 8.97 4.95 0.34
N VAL A 153 9.10 3.71 -0.11
CA VAL A 153 8.99 2.52 0.73
C VAL A 153 10.18 1.61 0.44
N PRO A 154 11.29 1.79 1.15
CA PRO A 154 12.54 1.07 0.89
C PRO A 154 12.37 -0.45 0.91
N LEU A 155 13.20 -1.15 0.12
CA LEU A 155 13.18 -2.60 -0.02
C LEU A 155 13.33 -3.35 1.33
N ASP A 156 13.96 -2.73 2.32
CA ASP A 156 14.06 -3.29 3.68
C ASP A 156 12.68 -3.58 4.29
N VAL A 157 11.67 -2.80 3.94
CA VAL A 157 10.29 -3.05 4.37
C VAL A 157 9.77 -4.36 3.80
N ALA A 158 10.10 -4.69 2.55
CA ALA A 158 9.75 -5.99 1.95
C ALA A 158 10.39 -7.16 2.71
N GLN A 159 11.63 -6.99 3.12
CA GLN A 159 12.35 -8.01 3.93
C GLN A 159 11.69 -8.18 5.32
N GLN A 160 11.19 -7.09 5.91
CA GLN A 160 10.44 -7.19 7.17
C GLN A 160 9.14 -7.97 7.00
N CYS A 161 8.45 -7.90 5.85
CA CYS A 161 7.24 -8.67 5.60
C CYS A 161 7.46 -10.17 5.81
N ARG A 162 8.64 -10.71 5.47
CA ARG A 162 8.99 -12.13 5.67
C ARG A 162 8.94 -12.57 7.14
N LYS A 163 9.21 -11.66 8.07
CA LYS A 163 9.15 -11.96 9.50
C LYS A 163 7.72 -12.19 10.01
N PHE A 164 6.73 -11.68 9.28
CA PHE A 164 5.32 -11.80 9.65
C PHE A 164 4.57 -12.88 8.87
N HIS A 165 5.06 -13.23 7.69
CA HIS A 165 4.44 -14.24 6.84
C HIS A 165 5.50 -14.91 5.95
N HIS A 166 5.81 -16.18 6.23
CA HIS A 166 6.86 -16.91 5.53
C HIS A 166 6.42 -17.50 4.16
N GLY A 167 5.12 -17.58 3.92
CA GLY A 167 4.56 -18.20 2.72
C GLY A 167 4.32 -17.25 1.53
N HIS A 168 4.75 -15.98 1.61
CA HIS A 168 4.61 -15.08 0.48
C HIS A 168 5.79 -15.17 -0.50
N SER A 169 5.49 -14.95 -1.77
CA SER A 169 6.50 -14.71 -2.80
C SER A 169 6.90 -13.22 -2.80
N LEU A 170 8.18 -12.95 -3.00
CA LEU A 170 8.71 -11.58 -3.14
C LEU A 170 9.50 -11.50 -4.44
N GLU A 171 9.05 -10.65 -5.34
CA GLU A 171 9.73 -10.31 -6.59
C GLU A 171 10.29 -8.90 -6.50
N VAL A 172 11.58 -8.76 -6.74
CA VAL A 172 12.28 -7.47 -6.75
C VAL A 172 12.60 -7.11 -8.19
N ILE A 173 12.11 -5.95 -8.62
CA ILE A 173 12.28 -5.46 -9.98
C ILE A 173 13.43 -4.46 -10.02
N GLU A 174 14.49 -4.84 -10.71
CA GLU A 174 15.66 -4.00 -10.92
C GLU A 174 15.30 -2.79 -11.79
N GLY A 175 15.88 -1.65 -11.47
CA GLY A 175 15.69 -0.44 -12.26
C GLY A 175 14.33 0.23 -12.10
N ALA A 176 13.54 -0.14 -11.07
CA ALA A 176 12.25 0.43 -10.78
C ALA A 176 12.19 1.05 -9.38
N GLY A 177 11.43 2.14 -9.26
CA GLY A 177 11.11 2.81 -8.00
C GLY A 177 9.81 2.30 -7.37
N HIS A 178 9.00 3.24 -6.86
CA HIS A 178 7.75 2.94 -6.15
C HIS A 178 6.64 2.41 -7.07
N CYS A 179 6.71 2.71 -8.38
CA CYS A 179 5.71 2.34 -9.38
C CYS A 179 6.24 1.32 -10.40
N PRO A 180 6.71 0.12 -9.99
CA PRO A 180 7.35 -0.83 -10.91
C PRO A 180 6.45 -1.28 -12.06
N HIS A 181 5.13 -1.28 -11.89
CA HIS A 181 4.14 -1.62 -12.90
C HIS A 181 4.04 -0.57 -14.02
N ASP A 182 4.45 0.64 -13.76
CA ASP A 182 4.43 1.77 -14.68
C ASP A 182 5.83 2.06 -15.25
N GLU A 183 6.86 2.02 -14.40
CA GLU A 183 8.25 2.27 -14.82
C GLU A 183 8.84 1.17 -15.71
N THR A 184 8.52 -0.08 -15.42
CA THR A 184 9.09 -1.26 -16.07
C THR A 184 8.02 -2.33 -16.28
N PRO A 185 6.96 -2.04 -17.09
CA PRO A 185 5.80 -2.90 -17.25
C PRO A 185 6.15 -4.32 -17.73
N GLU A 186 7.14 -4.47 -18.62
CA GLU A 186 7.58 -5.79 -19.09
C GLU A 186 8.21 -6.62 -17.97
N ALA A 187 9.03 -6.00 -17.12
CA ALA A 187 9.64 -6.70 -15.97
C ALA A 187 8.59 -7.05 -14.93
N PHE A 188 7.63 -6.14 -14.70
CA PHE A 188 6.49 -6.39 -13.82
C PHE A 188 5.64 -7.56 -14.33
N HIS A 189 5.32 -7.62 -15.62
CA HIS A 189 4.57 -8.72 -16.22
C HIS A 189 5.34 -10.05 -16.13
N ARG A 190 6.66 -10.05 -16.37
CA ARG A 190 7.48 -11.26 -16.21
C ARG A 190 7.48 -11.80 -14.79
N ALA A 191 7.36 -10.96 -13.79
CA ALA A 191 7.26 -11.37 -12.39
C ALA A 191 5.85 -11.90 -12.04
N VAL A 192 4.81 -11.24 -12.53
CA VAL A 192 3.43 -11.49 -12.10
C VAL A 192 2.75 -12.61 -12.87
N LEU A 193 2.91 -12.68 -14.21
CA LEU A 193 2.16 -13.61 -15.05
C LEU A 193 2.46 -15.10 -14.75
N PRO A 194 3.73 -15.51 -14.56
CA PRO A 194 4.04 -16.90 -14.20
C PRO A 194 3.42 -17.31 -12.85
N TRP A 195 3.44 -16.39 -11.86
CA TRP A 195 2.83 -16.63 -10.56
C TRP A 195 1.31 -16.82 -10.66
N LEU A 196 0.62 -16.01 -11.48
CA LEU A 196 -0.80 -16.18 -11.76
C LEU A 196 -1.12 -17.49 -12.48
N ALA A 197 -0.29 -17.89 -13.44
CA ALA A 197 -0.44 -19.16 -14.15
C ALA A 197 -0.30 -20.36 -13.20
N GLN A 198 0.65 -20.30 -12.27
CA GLN A 198 0.83 -21.32 -11.25
C GLN A 198 -0.42 -21.47 -10.34
N LEU A 199 -1.02 -20.34 -9.93
CA LEU A 199 -2.25 -20.37 -9.14
C LEU A 199 -3.40 -21.05 -9.88
N ARG A 200 -3.60 -20.74 -11.17
CA ARG A 200 -4.62 -21.39 -11.99
C ARG A 200 -4.41 -22.90 -12.06
N SER A 201 -3.19 -23.36 -12.30
CA SER A 201 -2.88 -24.79 -12.38
C SER A 201 -3.11 -25.54 -11.06
N LEU A 202 -3.00 -24.89 -9.92
CA LEU A 202 -3.31 -25.47 -8.61
C LEU A 202 -4.82 -25.59 -8.39
N ASP A 203 -5.60 -24.59 -8.84
CA ASP A 203 -7.06 -24.61 -8.76
C ASP A 203 -7.65 -25.72 -9.65
N ASP A 204 -7.19 -25.82 -10.89
CA ASP A 204 -7.66 -26.84 -11.84
C ASP A 204 -7.44 -28.25 -11.28
N ARG A 205 -6.30 -28.49 -10.64
CA ARG A 205 -5.99 -29.76 -9.96
C ARG A 205 -6.86 -30.03 -8.73
N SER A 206 -7.23 -28.98 -7.99
CA SER A 206 -8.07 -29.11 -6.79
C SER A 206 -9.54 -29.37 -7.10
N HIS A 207 -10.01 -29.02 -8.31
CA HIS A 207 -11.39 -29.20 -8.75
C HIS A 207 -11.57 -30.42 -9.68
N GLY A 208 -10.53 -31.25 -9.89
CA GLY A 208 -10.63 -32.53 -10.61
C GLY A 208 -11.03 -32.39 -12.09
N LEU A 209 -10.73 -31.27 -12.73
CA LEU A 209 -10.89 -31.13 -14.17
C LEU A 209 -9.68 -31.76 -14.87
N PRO A 210 -9.93 -32.64 -15.85
CA PRO A 210 -8.88 -33.33 -16.60
C PRO A 210 -8.00 -32.36 -17.39
#